data_fcf5a528637824c9271c982211e9cf72
#
_entry.id   fcf5a528637824c9271c982211e9cf72
#
_cell.length_a   1.000
_cell.length_b   1.000
_cell.length_c   1.000
_cell.angle_alpha   90.00
_cell.angle_beta   90.00
_cell.angle_gamma   90.00
#
_symmetry.space_group_name_H-M   'P 1'
#
loop_
_entity.id
_entity.type
_entity.pdbx_description
1 polymer ?
#
loop_
_entity_poly.entity_id
_entity_poly.type
_entity_poly.pdbx_seq_one_letter_code
_entity_poly.pdbx_strand_id
1 'polypeptide(L)'
;VSIQQAVKTQPTPSTLRRGFDFLASQQNADGGWGYLSGGQSFVEPTCYALLTLKSLGSSAASAEHFRHAVNWLVAQSAPSGPLSFQQNNTHTDNWGIILVCFTLNQLQVEAELRDKCLAHLLQSRGRRIEAKAAAPLKLNGDLQAWGWSADTASWVEPTAYALLALKSQGMQQHERVGTGEAYLLDRACYQGGWNYGNKEVLDVVLEPMPTNTAYALLALQDYERNHPVIQKSLQWLESELIQRQSVLALALGALCLNVYGRPVHRWLQQLSGRQEADGSWRSNNHLTALSLLALGIEEKKENVFLLRKNQSTVHG
;
A
#
# COMPACT_ATOMS: atom_id res chain seq x y z
N VAL A 1 44.79 -40.60 -15.39
CA VAL A 1 44.60 -39.21 -14.86
C VAL A 1 43.29 -38.74 -15.44
N SER A 2 42.20 -38.85 -14.65
CA SER A 2 40.87 -38.37 -15.06
C SER A 2 40.76 -36.90 -14.72
N ILE A 3 40.59 -36.06 -15.74
CA ILE A 3 40.26 -34.64 -15.58
C ILE A 3 38.76 -34.56 -15.30
N GLN A 4 38.40 -34.38 -14.03
CA GLN A 4 37.04 -33.98 -13.68
C GLN A 4 36.82 -32.55 -14.16
N GLN A 5 36.03 -32.38 -15.22
CA GLN A 5 35.48 -31.07 -15.60
C GLN A 5 34.56 -30.61 -14.47
N ALA A 6 34.98 -29.58 -13.77
CA ALA A 6 34.13 -28.86 -12.84
C ALA A 6 32.96 -28.24 -13.63
N VAL A 7 31.78 -28.80 -13.48
CA VAL A 7 30.54 -28.21 -13.97
C VAL A 7 30.41 -26.88 -13.25
N LYS A 8 30.63 -25.76 -13.95
CA LYS A 8 30.30 -24.43 -13.47
C LYS A 8 28.78 -24.37 -13.32
N THR A 9 28.28 -24.63 -12.11
CA THR A 9 26.90 -24.34 -11.76
C THR A 9 26.69 -22.84 -11.90
N GLN A 10 25.80 -22.44 -12.81
CA GLN A 10 25.38 -21.03 -12.88
C GLN A 10 24.80 -20.64 -11.52
N PRO A 11 25.15 -19.45 -10.99
CA PRO A 11 24.59 -19.00 -9.72
C PRO A 11 23.07 -18.96 -9.82
N THR A 12 22.38 -19.57 -8.84
CA THR A 12 20.92 -19.55 -8.75
C THR A 12 20.47 -18.09 -8.70
N PRO A 13 19.49 -17.65 -9.52
CA PRO A 13 18.98 -16.30 -9.49
C PRO A 13 18.52 -15.91 -8.08
N SER A 14 18.78 -14.66 -7.66
CA SER A 14 18.35 -14.17 -6.36
C SER A 14 16.82 -14.22 -6.24
N THR A 15 16.30 -14.27 -5.01
CA THR A 15 14.85 -14.20 -4.72
C THR A 15 14.19 -13.02 -5.43
N LEU A 16 14.81 -11.83 -5.37
CA LEU A 16 14.30 -10.65 -6.06
C LEU A 16 14.24 -10.85 -7.57
N ARG A 17 15.28 -11.40 -8.17
CA ARG A 17 15.31 -11.61 -9.62
C ARG A 17 14.22 -12.56 -10.08
N ARG A 18 14.07 -13.74 -9.43
CA ARG A 18 13.02 -14.71 -9.78
C ARG A 18 11.62 -14.11 -9.65
N GLY A 19 11.35 -13.40 -8.54
CA GLY A 19 10.06 -12.77 -8.32
C GLY A 19 9.76 -11.67 -9.34
N PHE A 20 10.77 -10.86 -9.68
CA PHE A 20 10.63 -9.83 -10.70
C PHE A 20 10.35 -10.42 -12.10
N ASP A 21 11.09 -11.47 -12.48
CA ASP A 21 10.89 -12.16 -13.76
C ASP A 21 9.48 -12.78 -13.82
N PHE A 22 9.03 -13.40 -12.72
CA PHE A 22 7.64 -13.88 -12.62
C PHE A 22 6.66 -12.72 -12.83
N LEU A 23 6.75 -11.64 -12.03
CA LEU A 23 5.81 -10.53 -12.11
C LEU A 23 5.77 -9.91 -13.52
N ALA A 24 6.92 -9.70 -14.15
CA ALA A 24 7.01 -9.19 -15.51
C ALA A 24 6.32 -10.11 -16.54
N SER A 25 6.49 -11.43 -16.39
CA SER A 25 5.86 -12.41 -17.28
C SER A 25 4.33 -12.50 -17.14
N GLN A 26 3.77 -11.94 -16.06
CA GLN A 26 2.33 -11.98 -15.78
C GLN A 26 1.56 -10.75 -16.27
N GLN A 27 2.23 -9.80 -16.93
CA GLN A 27 1.52 -8.68 -17.53
C GLN A 27 0.59 -9.16 -18.63
N ASN A 28 -0.67 -8.79 -18.54
CA ASN A 28 -1.67 -9.10 -19.56
C ASN A 28 -1.43 -8.30 -20.85
N ALA A 29 -1.98 -8.77 -21.97
CA ALA A 29 -1.87 -8.10 -23.27
C ALA A 29 -2.43 -6.68 -23.28
N ASP A 30 -3.36 -6.35 -22.37
CA ASP A 30 -3.90 -5.00 -22.20
C ASP A 30 -2.95 -4.05 -21.43
N GLY A 31 -1.89 -4.57 -20.83
CA GLY A 31 -0.88 -3.84 -20.07
C GLY A 31 -1.06 -3.87 -18.55
N GLY A 32 -2.17 -4.36 -18.03
CA GLY A 32 -2.43 -4.48 -16.60
C GLY A 32 -2.02 -5.83 -16.00
N TRP A 33 -2.29 -6.01 -14.70
CA TRP A 33 -2.15 -7.28 -13.98
C TRP A 33 -3.45 -7.66 -13.29
N GLY A 34 -3.78 -8.96 -13.33
CA GLY A 34 -4.78 -9.57 -12.46
C GLY A 34 -4.20 -9.91 -11.09
N TYR A 35 -5.05 -10.30 -10.13
CA TYR A 35 -4.57 -10.86 -8.86
C TYR A 35 -3.86 -12.20 -9.05
N LEU A 36 -4.37 -13.04 -9.93
CA LEU A 36 -3.82 -14.35 -10.25
C LEU A 36 -3.32 -14.40 -11.69
N SER A 37 -2.40 -15.34 -11.97
CA SER A 37 -1.89 -15.62 -13.32
C SER A 37 -3.05 -15.86 -14.30
N GLY A 38 -3.04 -15.17 -15.44
CA GLY A 38 -4.07 -15.26 -16.47
C GLY A 38 -5.44 -14.67 -16.07
N GLY A 39 -5.57 -14.10 -14.88
CA GLY A 39 -6.75 -13.36 -14.47
C GLY A 39 -6.84 -12.01 -15.17
N GLN A 40 -8.05 -11.45 -15.27
CA GLN A 40 -8.23 -10.11 -15.86
C GLN A 40 -7.52 -9.03 -15.04
N SER A 41 -7.14 -7.95 -15.70
CA SER A 41 -6.43 -6.82 -15.10
C SER A 41 -7.29 -6.05 -14.10
N PHE A 42 -6.69 -5.66 -12.97
CA PHE A 42 -7.31 -4.86 -11.92
C PHE A 42 -6.40 -3.67 -11.53
N VAL A 43 -7.01 -2.60 -11.04
CA VAL A 43 -6.30 -1.39 -10.63
C VAL A 43 -5.27 -1.69 -9.54
N GLU A 44 -5.64 -2.41 -8.49
CA GLU A 44 -4.77 -2.65 -7.35
C GLU A 44 -3.50 -3.44 -7.71
N PRO A 45 -3.55 -4.67 -8.27
CA PRO A 45 -2.33 -5.38 -8.62
C PRO A 45 -1.50 -4.64 -9.68
N THR A 46 -2.12 -3.88 -10.59
CA THR A 46 -1.40 -3.06 -11.57
C THR A 46 -0.65 -1.91 -10.90
N CYS A 47 -1.23 -1.22 -9.93
CA CYS A 47 -0.56 -0.17 -9.16
C CYS A 47 0.67 -0.71 -8.41
N TYR A 48 0.54 -1.85 -7.73
CA TYR A 48 1.67 -2.46 -7.03
C TYR A 48 2.75 -2.99 -7.98
N ALA A 49 2.37 -3.55 -9.13
CA ALA A 49 3.31 -3.93 -10.17
C ALA A 49 4.09 -2.71 -10.71
N LEU A 50 3.42 -1.60 -10.96
CA LEU A 50 4.05 -0.33 -11.36
C LEU A 50 5.06 0.18 -10.32
N LEU A 51 4.70 0.20 -9.05
CA LEU A 51 5.62 0.58 -7.97
C LEU A 51 6.84 -0.34 -7.92
N THR A 52 6.64 -1.63 -8.13
CA THR A 52 7.73 -2.63 -8.19
C THR A 52 8.63 -2.42 -9.41
N LEU A 53 8.06 -2.21 -10.60
CA LEU A 53 8.81 -1.92 -11.82
C LEU A 53 9.64 -0.64 -11.66
N LYS A 54 9.12 0.38 -11.01
CA LYS A 54 9.83 1.63 -10.71
C LYS A 54 11.01 1.41 -9.77
N SER A 55 10.80 0.67 -8.68
CA SER A 55 11.82 0.46 -7.65
C SER A 55 12.91 -0.52 -8.06
N LEU A 56 12.57 -1.58 -8.80
CA LEU A 56 13.48 -2.69 -9.10
C LEU A 56 13.84 -2.82 -10.57
N GLY A 57 13.03 -2.28 -11.48
CA GLY A 57 13.23 -2.39 -12.92
C GLY A 57 14.40 -1.54 -13.41
N SER A 58 15.35 -2.14 -14.14
CA SER A 58 16.52 -1.43 -14.67
C SER A 58 16.81 -1.73 -16.14
N SER A 59 15.96 -2.52 -16.81
CA SER A 59 16.13 -2.93 -18.22
C SER A 59 15.18 -2.18 -19.16
N ALA A 60 15.49 -2.17 -20.47
CA ALA A 60 14.59 -1.67 -21.50
C ALA A 60 13.24 -2.41 -21.52
N ALA A 61 13.23 -3.74 -21.27
CA ALA A 61 11.99 -4.51 -21.15
C ALA A 61 11.16 -4.04 -19.96
N SER A 62 11.79 -3.77 -18.81
CA SER A 62 11.07 -3.22 -17.65
C SER A 62 10.44 -1.85 -17.95
N ALA A 63 11.10 -1.01 -18.73
CA ALA A 63 10.57 0.26 -19.17
C ALA A 63 9.36 0.11 -20.11
N GLU A 64 9.34 -0.92 -20.93
CA GLU A 64 8.20 -1.24 -21.80
C GLU A 64 7.00 -1.72 -21.00
N HIS A 65 7.19 -2.67 -20.09
CA HIS A 65 6.14 -3.12 -19.15
C HIS A 65 5.56 -1.94 -18.35
N PHE A 66 6.42 -1.08 -17.86
CA PHE A 66 6.01 0.13 -17.14
C PHE A 66 5.12 1.05 -17.98
N ARG A 67 5.55 1.36 -19.21
CA ARG A 67 4.79 2.22 -20.13
C ARG A 67 3.43 1.63 -20.48
N HIS A 68 3.35 0.32 -20.76
CA HIS A 68 2.09 -0.36 -21.02
C HIS A 68 1.13 -0.28 -19.83
N ALA A 69 1.64 -0.45 -18.62
CA ALA A 69 0.83 -0.39 -17.41
C ALA A 69 0.31 1.04 -17.10
N VAL A 70 1.13 2.06 -17.31
CA VAL A 70 0.68 3.46 -17.20
C VAL A 70 -0.42 3.75 -18.20
N ASN A 71 -0.25 3.37 -19.47
CA ASN A 71 -1.25 3.53 -20.50
C ASN A 71 -2.56 2.80 -20.15
N TRP A 72 -2.46 1.59 -19.58
CA TRP A 72 -3.62 0.83 -19.12
C TRP A 72 -4.36 1.60 -18.03
N LEU A 73 -3.68 2.12 -16.99
CA LEU A 73 -4.33 2.91 -15.93
C LEU A 73 -5.04 4.15 -16.48
N VAL A 74 -4.41 4.86 -17.40
CA VAL A 74 -5.01 6.03 -18.06
C VAL A 74 -6.28 5.62 -18.83
N ALA A 75 -6.21 4.52 -19.56
CA ALA A 75 -7.36 4.01 -20.34
C ALA A 75 -8.53 3.54 -19.46
N GLN A 76 -8.27 3.12 -18.20
CA GLN A 76 -9.34 2.77 -17.27
C GLN A 76 -10.05 3.99 -16.68
N SER A 77 -9.45 5.18 -16.74
CA SER A 77 -10.10 6.39 -16.23
C SER A 77 -11.28 6.79 -17.12
N ALA A 78 -12.42 7.15 -16.50
CA ALA A 78 -13.59 7.58 -17.25
C ALA A 78 -13.27 8.82 -18.11
N PRO A 79 -13.56 8.81 -19.41
CA PRO A 79 -13.23 9.92 -20.30
C PRO A 79 -14.06 11.18 -20.04
N SER A 80 -15.23 11.03 -19.41
CA SER A 80 -16.15 12.12 -19.06
C SER A 80 -16.96 11.78 -17.80
N GLY A 81 -17.43 12.81 -17.10
CA GLY A 81 -18.19 12.67 -15.87
C GLY A 81 -17.31 12.62 -14.62
N PRO A 82 -17.83 12.14 -13.47
CA PRO A 82 -17.06 11.98 -12.26
C PRO A 82 -15.87 11.03 -12.45
N LEU A 83 -14.74 11.36 -11.83
CA LEU A 83 -13.56 10.50 -11.90
C LEU A 83 -13.88 9.12 -11.33
N SER A 84 -13.64 8.09 -12.11
CA SER A 84 -13.77 6.69 -11.71
C SER A 84 -12.85 5.82 -12.57
N PHE A 85 -12.52 4.63 -12.07
CA PHE A 85 -11.77 3.64 -12.83
C PHE A 85 -12.66 2.45 -13.13
N GLN A 86 -12.73 2.06 -14.41
CA GLN A 86 -13.52 0.92 -14.82
C GLN A 86 -12.88 -0.38 -14.34
N GLN A 87 -13.70 -1.25 -13.75
CA GLN A 87 -13.28 -2.55 -13.27
C GLN A 87 -14.46 -3.53 -13.39
N ASN A 88 -14.34 -4.57 -14.23
CA ASN A 88 -15.39 -5.60 -14.43
C ASN A 88 -16.80 -5.04 -14.76
N ASN A 89 -16.90 -4.07 -15.65
CA ASN A 89 -18.15 -3.36 -15.95
C ASN A 89 -18.77 -2.61 -14.73
N THR A 90 -18.01 -2.48 -13.65
CA THR A 90 -18.33 -1.62 -12.51
C THR A 90 -17.32 -0.48 -12.43
N HIS A 91 -17.73 0.63 -11.88
CA HIS A 91 -16.83 1.74 -11.62
C HIS A 91 -16.34 1.66 -10.18
N THR A 92 -15.02 1.70 -9.98
CA THR A 92 -14.44 1.91 -8.65
C THR A 92 -14.33 3.40 -8.42
N ASP A 93 -15.09 3.91 -7.45
CA ASP A 93 -15.03 5.32 -7.10
C ASP A 93 -13.87 5.59 -6.12
N ASN A 94 -14.06 5.61 -4.84
CA ASN A 94 -13.02 6.08 -3.94
C ASN A 94 -11.73 5.23 -3.89
N TRP A 95 -11.81 3.91 -3.67
CA TRP A 95 -10.63 3.08 -3.45
C TRP A 95 -9.65 3.11 -4.64
N GLY A 96 -10.16 2.88 -5.84
CA GLY A 96 -9.33 2.91 -7.05
C GLY A 96 -8.66 4.26 -7.25
N ILE A 97 -9.41 5.37 -7.04
CA ILE A 97 -8.89 6.74 -7.20
C ILE A 97 -7.79 7.02 -6.17
N ILE A 98 -7.99 6.65 -4.89
CA ILE A 98 -7.02 6.84 -3.83
C ILE A 98 -5.70 6.12 -4.15
N LEU A 99 -5.79 4.85 -4.54
CA LEU A 99 -4.61 4.03 -4.84
C LEU A 99 -3.87 4.53 -6.09
N VAL A 100 -4.60 4.89 -7.15
CA VAL A 100 -4.01 5.48 -8.35
C VAL A 100 -3.35 6.81 -8.03
N CYS A 101 -3.98 7.69 -7.24
CA CYS A 101 -3.38 8.95 -6.80
C CYS A 101 -2.03 8.74 -6.11
N PHE A 102 -1.98 7.83 -5.12
CA PHE A 102 -0.74 7.48 -4.44
C PHE A 102 0.32 6.95 -5.43
N THR A 103 -0.07 6.01 -6.29
CA THR A 103 0.83 5.37 -7.25
C THR A 103 1.41 6.38 -8.24
N LEU A 104 0.58 7.16 -8.93
CA LEU A 104 1.03 8.16 -9.91
C LEU A 104 1.92 9.22 -9.27
N ASN A 105 1.65 9.56 -8.01
CA ASN A 105 2.50 10.48 -7.27
C ASN A 105 3.89 9.88 -6.99
N GLN A 106 3.98 8.63 -6.54
CA GLN A 106 5.25 7.96 -6.33
C GLN A 106 6.05 7.81 -7.64
N LEU A 107 5.37 7.61 -8.75
CA LEU A 107 5.97 7.45 -10.08
C LEU A 107 6.36 8.79 -10.73
N GLN A 108 5.75 9.91 -10.33
CA GLN A 108 5.89 11.24 -10.92
C GLN A 108 5.52 11.27 -12.41
N VAL A 109 4.43 10.59 -12.77
CA VAL A 109 3.89 10.51 -14.14
C VAL A 109 2.43 10.98 -14.18
N GLU A 110 1.89 11.19 -15.39
CA GLU A 110 0.47 11.48 -15.63
C GLU A 110 -0.07 12.62 -14.74
N ALA A 111 0.56 13.79 -14.81
CA ALA A 111 0.27 14.93 -13.93
C ALA A 111 -1.22 15.32 -13.94
N GLU A 112 -1.86 15.37 -15.13
CA GLU A 112 -3.28 15.73 -15.24
C GLU A 112 -4.19 14.73 -14.53
N LEU A 113 -3.97 13.41 -14.72
CA LEU A 113 -4.75 12.37 -14.03
C LEU A 113 -4.50 12.39 -12.52
N ARG A 114 -3.25 12.58 -12.12
CA ARG A 114 -2.86 12.73 -10.72
C ARG A 114 -3.59 13.90 -10.05
N ASP A 115 -3.64 15.05 -10.71
CA ASP A 115 -4.29 16.26 -10.19
C ASP A 115 -5.83 16.07 -10.08
N LYS A 116 -6.45 15.36 -11.05
CA LYS A 116 -7.86 14.96 -10.96
C LYS A 116 -8.11 14.03 -9.76
N CYS A 117 -7.24 13.03 -9.54
CA CYS A 117 -7.32 12.14 -8.38
C CYS A 117 -7.17 12.92 -7.07
N LEU A 118 -6.21 13.84 -7.01
CA LEU A 118 -5.98 14.69 -5.84
C LEU A 118 -7.20 15.56 -5.52
N ALA A 119 -7.78 16.21 -6.53
CA ALA A 119 -9.00 17.01 -6.38
C ALA A 119 -10.17 16.17 -5.83
N HIS A 120 -10.32 14.94 -6.30
CA HIS A 120 -11.32 14.01 -5.79
C HIS A 120 -11.07 13.67 -4.29
N LEU A 121 -9.82 13.37 -3.91
CA LEU A 121 -9.48 13.08 -2.51
C LEU A 121 -9.79 14.27 -1.58
N LEU A 122 -9.52 15.48 -2.03
CA LEU A 122 -9.79 16.68 -1.25
C LEU A 122 -11.30 16.95 -1.06
N GLN A 123 -12.12 16.56 -2.01
CA GLN A 123 -13.58 16.76 -2.00
C GLN A 123 -14.33 15.61 -1.34
N SER A 124 -13.87 14.37 -1.49
CA SER A 124 -14.57 13.19 -0.98
C SER A 124 -14.60 13.16 0.55
N ARG A 125 -15.73 12.72 1.09
CA ARG A 125 -15.97 12.58 2.53
C ARG A 125 -16.65 11.25 2.79
N GLY A 126 -16.23 10.55 3.83
CA GLY A 126 -17.01 9.45 4.36
C GLY A 126 -18.29 9.97 5.03
N ARG A 127 -19.31 9.17 5.06
CA ARG A 127 -20.59 9.54 5.67
C ARG A 127 -20.42 9.80 7.17
N ARG A 128 -21.01 10.89 7.66
CA ARG A 128 -21.11 11.18 9.08
C ARG A 128 -21.94 10.09 9.79
N ILE A 129 -21.49 9.66 10.96
CA ILE A 129 -22.22 8.72 11.81
C ILE A 129 -22.93 9.55 12.88
N GLU A 130 -24.26 9.46 12.91
CA GLU A 130 -25.03 10.19 13.89
C GLU A 130 -24.67 9.79 15.34
N ALA A 131 -24.74 10.71 16.28
CA ALA A 131 -24.33 10.50 17.67
C ALA A 131 -25.00 9.26 18.31
N LYS A 132 -26.28 9.02 18.00
CA LYS A 132 -27.02 7.85 18.51
C LYS A 132 -26.42 6.51 18.01
N ALA A 133 -25.92 6.49 16.78
CA ALA A 133 -25.27 5.30 16.20
C ALA A 133 -23.78 5.20 16.59
N ALA A 134 -23.12 6.32 16.81
CA ALA A 134 -21.71 6.38 17.21
C ALA A 134 -21.47 6.00 18.68
N ALA A 135 -22.40 6.36 19.57
CA ALA A 135 -22.27 6.14 21.01
C ALA A 135 -22.06 4.67 21.42
N PRO A 136 -22.84 3.67 20.91
CA PRO A 136 -22.61 2.26 21.23
C PRO A 136 -21.27 1.72 20.69
N LEU A 137 -20.68 2.39 19.70
CA LEU A 137 -19.40 2.05 19.09
C LEU A 137 -18.21 2.78 19.75
N LYS A 138 -18.50 3.67 20.70
CA LYS A 138 -17.51 4.49 21.43
C LYS A 138 -16.54 5.24 20.51
N LEU A 139 -17.05 5.80 19.42
CA LEU A 139 -16.28 6.52 18.40
C LEU A 139 -16.81 7.93 18.15
N ASN A 140 -15.95 8.81 17.59
CA ASN A 140 -16.36 10.11 17.13
C ASN A 140 -16.98 10.01 15.72
N GLY A 141 -18.31 10.17 15.62
CA GLY A 141 -19.05 10.08 14.37
C GLY A 141 -18.89 11.29 13.44
N ASP A 142 -18.34 12.40 13.93
CA ASP A 142 -18.13 13.64 13.15
C ASP A 142 -16.85 13.59 12.29
N LEU A 143 -15.95 12.64 12.55
CA LEU A 143 -14.72 12.48 11.80
C LEU A 143 -14.99 11.81 10.45
N GLN A 144 -15.10 12.64 9.42
CA GLN A 144 -15.38 12.23 8.03
C GLN A 144 -14.06 12.10 7.25
N ALA A 145 -13.46 10.92 7.28
CA ALA A 145 -12.26 10.57 6.52
C ALA A 145 -12.61 10.02 5.13
N TRP A 146 -12.10 8.87 4.72
CA TRP A 146 -12.34 8.26 3.41
C TRP A 146 -12.95 6.86 3.52
N GLY A 147 -13.94 6.59 2.70
CA GLY A 147 -14.58 5.27 2.56
C GLY A 147 -14.11 4.51 1.33
N TRP A 148 -14.50 3.25 1.22
CA TRP A 148 -14.24 2.40 0.05
C TRP A 148 -14.94 2.91 -1.21
N SER A 149 -16.16 3.41 -1.04
CA SER A 149 -16.97 4.01 -2.10
C SER A 149 -17.64 5.28 -1.61
N ALA A 150 -18.21 6.07 -2.53
CA ALA A 150 -18.95 7.27 -2.22
C ALA A 150 -20.11 6.96 -1.25
N ASP A 151 -20.48 7.92 -0.42
CA ASP A 151 -21.60 7.85 0.52
C ASP A 151 -21.56 6.70 1.54
N THR A 152 -20.41 6.03 1.69
CA THR A 152 -20.18 5.02 2.73
C THR A 152 -19.46 5.62 3.95
N ALA A 153 -19.47 4.89 5.07
CA ALA A 153 -18.69 5.29 6.24
C ALA A 153 -17.18 5.32 5.92
N SER A 154 -16.43 6.09 6.70
CA SER A 154 -14.96 6.08 6.64
C SER A 154 -14.40 4.76 7.16
N TRP A 155 -13.28 4.31 6.57
CA TRP A 155 -12.57 3.09 6.95
C TRP A 155 -11.08 3.35 7.11
N VAL A 156 -10.40 2.53 7.90
CA VAL A 156 -8.97 2.71 8.22
C VAL A 156 -8.10 2.65 6.97
N GLU A 157 -8.26 1.64 6.14
CA GLU A 157 -7.39 1.41 4.99
C GLU A 157 -7.52 2.50 3.91
N PRO A 158 -8.73 2.85 3.40
CA PRO A 158 -8.86 3.97 2.46
C PRO A 158 -8.35 5.29 3.04
N THR A 159 -8.60 5.55 4.33
CA THR A 159 -8.10 6.74 5.01
C THR A 159 -6.57 6.77 5.06
N ALA A 160 -5.94 5.65 5.39
CA ALA A 160 -4.49 5.55 5.42
C ALA A 160 -3.85 5.83 4.05
N TYR A 161 -4.37 5.25 2.98
CA TYR A 161 -3.87 5.52 1.63
C TYR A 161 -4.15 6.94 1.15
N ALA A 162 -5.30 7.52 1.49
CA ALA A 162 -5.59 8.92 1.18
C ALA A 162 -4.59 9.86 1.88
N LEU A 163 -4.27 9.59 3.14
CA LEU A 163 -3.24 10.33 3.87
C LEU A 163 -1.87 10.18 3.22
N LEU A 164 -1.46 8.97 2.84
CA LEU A 164 -0.20 8.73 2.13
C LEU A 164 -0.16 9.49 0.80
N ALA A 165 -1.25 9.49 0.03
CA ALA A 165 -1.34 10.22 -1.23
C ALA A 165 -1.22 11.74 -1.01
N LEU A 166 -1.96 12.31 -0.07
CA LEU A 166 -1.93 13.75 0.23
C LEU A 166 -0.56 14.18 0.77
N LYS A 167 -0.02 13.44 1.73
CA LYS A 167 1.28 13.75 2.36
C LYS A 167 2.45 13.61 1.39
N SER A 168 2.40 12.64 0.49
CA SER A 168 3.43 12.50 -0.55
C SER A 168 3.42 13.65 -1.58
N GLN A 169 2.33 14.42 -1.64
CA GLN A 169 2.22 15.68 -2.39
C GLN A 169 2.64 16.92 -1.60
N GLY A 170 3.14 16.76 -0.38
CA GLY A 170 3.54 17.89 0.45
C GLY A 170 2.39 18.59 1.19
N MET A 171 1.24 17.95 1.30
CA MET A 171 0.02 18.55 1.87
C MET A 171 -0.16 18.24 3.37
N GLN A 172 0.92 18.02 4.13
CA GLN A 172 0.87 17.64 5.54
C GLN A 172 0.05 18.61 6.41
N GLN A 173 0.00 19.89 6.03
CA GLN A 173 -0.70 20.93 6.78
C GLN A 173 -2.15 21.18 6.31
N HIS A 174 -2.63 20.39 5.35
CA HIS A 174 -3.99 20.55 4.84
C HIS A 174 -5.00 20.01 5.87
N GLU A 175 -6.15 20.72 6.05
CA GLU A 175 -7.19 20.35 7.02
C GLU A 175 -7.68 18.89 6.89
N ARG A 176 -7.74 18.38 5.64
CA ARG A 176 -8.13 17.00 5.37
C ARG A 176 -7.14 15.99 5.93
N VAL A 177 -5.87 16.33 5.97
CA VAL A 177 -4.84 15.48 6.60
C VAL A 177 -5.08 15.43 8.10
N GLY A 178 -5.26 16.58 8.76
CA GLY A 178 -5.57 16.61 10.19
C GLY A 178 -6.85 15.82 10.55
N THR A 179 -7.90 15.91 9.72
CA THR A 179 -9.13 15.12 9.92
C THR A 179 -8.87 13.61 9.79
N GLY A 180 -8.09 13.19 8.80
CA GLY A 180 -7.76 11.78 8.59
C GLY A 180 -6.88 11.21 9.71
N GLU A 181 -5.91 11.99 10.21
CA GLU A 181 -5.08 11.61 11.36
C GLU A 181 -5.91 11.47 12.63
N ALA A 182 -6.77 12.45 12.92
CA ALA A 182 -7.70 12.38 14.06
C ALA A 182 -8.62 11.16 13.95
N TYR A 183 -9.10 10.83 12.74
CA TYR A 183 -9.88 9.62 12.50
C TYR A 183 -9.09 8.36 12.84
N LEU A 184 -7.87 8.20 12.31
CA LEU A 184 -7.06 7.02 12.62
C LEU A 184 -6.81 6.89 14.13
N LEU A 185 -6.46 7.97 14.82
CA LEU A 185 -6.23 7.94 16.27
C LEU A 185 -7.49 7.55 17.06
N ASP A 186 -8.67 8.06 16.67
CA ASP A 186 -9.94 7.70 17.31
C ASP A 186 -10.30 6.22 17.10
N ARG A 187 -9.92 5.62 15.98
CA ARG A 187 -10.23 4.23 15.62
C ARG A 187 -9.20 3.21 16.09
N ALA A 188 -8.14 3.62 16.77
CA ALA A 188 -7.14 2.70 17.30
C ALA A 188 -7.74 1.73 18.32
N CYS A 189 -7.40 0.47 18.23
CA CYS A 189 -7.82 -0.56 19.17
C CYS A 189 -7.16 -0.36 20.55
N TYR A 190 -7.82 -0.80 21.62
CA TYR A 190 -7.34 -0.59 22.99
C TYR A 190 -5.98 -1.24 23.27
N GLN A 191 -5.69 -2.39 22.67
CA GLN A 191 -4.40 -3.08 22.78
C GLN A 191 -3.31 -2.54 21.85
N GLY A 192 -3.60 -1.49 21.06
CA GLY A 192 -2.77 -0.97 19.99
C GLY A 192 -3.15 -1.59 18.65
N GLY A 193 -2.74 -0.95 17.55
CA GLY A 193 -3.08 -1.36 16.20
C GLY A 193 -4.49 -0.96 15.76
N TRP A 194 -4.86 -1.38 14.56
CA TRP A 194 -6.14 -1.06 13.92
C TRP A 194 -6.73 -2.29 13.25
N ASN A 195 -8.06 -2.34 13.26
CA ASN A 195 -8.84 -3.16 12.35
C ASN A 195 -9.51 -2.29 11.28
N TYR A 196 -10.67 -2.65 10.79
CA TYR A 196 -11.38 -1.88 9.76
C TYR A 196 -11.88 -0.49 10.23
N GLY A 197 -11.95 -0.23 11.55
CA GLY A 197 -12.33 1.08 12.09
C GLY A 197 -13.27 1.07 13.27
N ASN A 198 -13.51 -0.08 13.89
CA ASN A 198 -14.30 -0.20 15.11
C ASN A 198 -13.47 -0.89 16.20
N LYS A 199 -13.12 -0.16 17.25
CA LYS A 199 -12.39 -0.74 18.40
C LYS A 199 -13.26 -1.58 19.31
N GLU A 200 -14.58 -1.35 19.25
CA GLU A 200 -15.57 -2.04 20.06
C GLU A 200 -16.94 -2.00 19.37
N VAL A 201 -17.72 -3.06 19.49
CA VAL A 201 -19.10 -3.14 18.99
C VAL A 201 -19.94 -3.86 20.04
N LEU A 202 -21.02 -3.22 20.53
CA LEU A 202 -21.93 -3.78 21.54
C LEU A 202 -21.18 -4.35 22.75
N ASP A 203 -20.28 -3.57 23.32
CA ASP A 203 -19.41 -3.93 24.47
C ASP A 203 -18.43 -5.10 24.22
N VAL A 204 -18.29 -5.55 22.95
CA VAL A 204 -17.29 -6.54 22.54
C VAL A 204 -16.08 -5.81 21.96
N VAL A 205 -14.93 -5.92 22.64
CA VAL A 205 -13.66 -5.39 22.15
C VAL A 205 -13.20 -6.17 20.91
N LEU A 206 -12.87 -5.45 19.85
CA LEU A 206 -12.41 -6.05 18.60
C LEU A 206 -10.89 -6.06 18.50
N GLU A 207 -10.37 -7.14 17.91
CA GLU A 207 -8.93 -7.31 17.71
C GLU A 207 -8.42 -6.47 16.53
N PRO A 208 -7.20 -5.93 16.61
CA PRO A 208 -6.54 -5.31 15.50
C PRO A 208 -6.09 -6.36 14.46
N MET A 209 -5.75 -5.88 13.27
CA MET A 209 -5.29 -6.69 12.13
C MET A 209 -3.91 -6.20 11.67
N PRO A 210 -2.94 -7.07 11.40
CA PRO A 210 -1.59 -6.65 11.02
C PRO A 210 -1.55 -5.74 9.79
N THR A 211 -2.37 -6.01 8.78
CA THR A 211 -2.42 -5.23 7.54
C THR A 211 -2.96 -3.82 7.78
N ASN A 212 -4.11 -3.70 8.43
CA ASN A 212 -4.72 -2.40 8.75
C ASN A 212 -3.83 -1.58 9.70
N THR A 213 -3.16 -2.26 10.64
CA THR A 213 -2.19 -1.64 11.54
C THR A 213 -0.99 -1.10 10.76
N ALA A 214 -0.44 -1.87 9.81
CA ALA A 214 0.68 -1.42 8.99
C ALA A 214 0.29 -0.20 8.14
N TYR A 215 -0.87 -0.21 7.49
CA TYR A 215 -1.35 0.94 6.72
C TYR A 215 -1.56 2.19 7.56
N ALA A 216 -2.22 2.08 8.71
CA ALA A 216 -2.45 3.21 9.61
C ALA A 216 -1.11 3.80 10.12
N LEU A 217 -0.18 2.96 10.53
CA LEU A 217 1.16 3.40 10.94
C LEU A 217 1.92 4.06 9.78
N LEU A 218 1.90 3.50 8.57
CA LEU A 218 2.51 4.12 7.40
C LEU A 218 1.95 5.53 7.14
N ALA A 219 0.65 5.71 7.30
CA ALA A 219 -0.01 7.01 7.14
C ALA A 219 0.34 8.02 8.26
N LEU A 220 0.66 7.52 9.46
CA LEU A 220 1.00 8.33 10.64
C LEU A 220 2.52 8.48 10.87
N GLN A 221 3.37 8.14 9.89
CA GLN A 221 4.83 8.10 10.06
C GLN A 221 5.47 9.46 10.37
N ASP A 222 4.85 10.56 9.97
CA ASP A 222 5.24 11.94 10.23
C ASP A 222 4.50 12.59 11.39
N TYR A 223 3.54 11.86 11.98
CA TYR A 223 2.87 12.25 13.22
C TYR A 223 3.85 12.16 14.41
N GLU A 224 3.43 12.63 15.58
CA GLU A 224 4.23 12.56 16.81
C GLU A 224 4.70 11.12 17.11
N ARG A 225 5.99 10.84 16.85
CA ARG A 225 6.55 9.47 16.96
C ARG A 225 6.39 8.85 18.34
N ASN A 226 6.42 9.65 19.39
CA ASN A 226 6.29 9.18 20.77
C ASN A 226 4.83 9.10 21.24
N HIS A 227 3.86 9.37 20.36
CA HIS A 227 2.45 9.26 20.69
C HIS A 227 2.14 7.84 21.18
N PRO A 228 1.45 7.68 22.35
CA PRO A 228 1.23 6.37 22.99
C PRO A 228 0.57 5.34 22.08
N VAL A 229 -0.41 5.78 21.26
CA VAL A 229 -1.10 4.91 20.29
C VAL A 229 -0.11 4.36 19.26
N ILE A 230 0.79 5.21 18.72
CA ILE A 230 1.78 4.78 17.71
C ILE A 230 2.75 3.78 18.32
N GLN A 231 3.33 4.08 19.48
CA GLN A 231 4.30 3.20 20.12
C GLN A 231 3.69 1.84 20.49
N LYS A 232 2.48 1.86 21.05
CA LYS A 232 1.75 0.62 21.41
C LYS A 232 1.42 -0.20 20.15
N SER A 233 1.05 0.45 19.05
CA SER A 233 0.71 -0.22 17.79
C SER A 233 1.93 -0.82 17.10
N LEU A 234 3.09 -0.17 17.18
CA LEU A 234 4.36 -0.73 16.68
C LEU A 234 4.74 -2.00 17.45
N GLN A 235 4.65 -1.97 18.79
CA GLN A 235 4.93 -3.13 19.62
C GLN A 235 3.95 -4.29 19.34
N TRP A 236 2.66 -3.96 19.18
CA TRP A 236 1.65 -4.95 18.83
C TRP A 236 1.95 -5.58 17.47
N LEU A 237 2.25 -4.76 16.42
CA LEU A 237 2.57 -5.26 15.09
C LEU A 237 3.80 -6.19 15.11
N GLU A 238 4.87 -5.80 15.79
CA GLU A 238 6.07 -6.64 15.94
C GLU A 238 5.74 -8.00 16.58
N SER A 239 4.90 -8.04 17.62
CA SER A 239 4.49 -9.29 18.28
C SER A 239 3.62 -10.17 17.39
N GLU A 240 2.69 -9.58 16.64
CA GLU A 240 1.80 -10.31 15.74
C GLU A 240 2.53 -10.91 14.53
N LEU A 241 3.52 -10.23 14.00
CA LEU A 241 4.34 -10.78 12.91
C LEU A 241 5.16 -12.02 13.34
N ILE A 242 5.38 -12.22 14.62
CA ILE A 242 5.98 -13.46 15.15
C ILE A 242 4.99 -14.63 15.05
N GLN A 243 3.73 -14.37 15.33
CA GLN A 243 2.69 -15.39 15.46
C GLN A 243 1.94 -15.63 14.16
N ARG A 244 1.54 -14.55 13.47
CA ARG A 244 0.73 -14.58 12.25
C ARG A 244 1.59 -14.28 11.03
N GLN A 245 1.97 -15.32 10.35
CA GLN A 245 2.96 -15.25 9.28
C GLN A 245 2.32 -15.27 7.87
N SER A 246 1.24 -14.53 7.61
CA SER A 246 0.76 -14.41 6.23
C SER A 246 1.75 -13.59 5.37
N VAL A 247 1.86 -13.92 4.07
CA VAL A 247 2.73 -13.17 3.13
C VAL A 247 2.41 -11.69 3.15
N LEU A 248 1.12 -11.32 3.11
CA LEU A 248 0.68 -9.94 3.13
C LEU A 248 1.10 -9.21 4.41
N ALA A 249 0.90 -9.85 5.58
CA ALA A 249 1.27 -9.27 6.86
C ALA A 249 2.80 -9.07 6.98
N LEU A 250 3.59 -10.06 6.54
CA LEU A 250 5.05 -9.97 6.55
C LEU A 250 5.55 -8.85 5.64
N ALA A 251 5.04 -8.74 4.42
CA ALA A 251 5.47 -7.73 3.46
C ALA A 251 5.12 -6.32 3.95
N LEU A 252 3.85 -6.05 4.28
CA LEU A 252 3.40 -4.75 4.76
C LEU A 252 3.99 -4.39 6.12
N GLY A 253 4.09 -5.36 7.03
CA GLY A 253 4.71 -5.16 8.33
C GLY A 253 6.19 -4.79 8.22
N ALA A 254 6.96 -5.45 7.36
CA ALA A 254 8.36 -5.12 7.10
C ALA A 254 8.53 -3.72 6.50
N LEU A 255 7.69 -3.36 5.50
CA LEU A 255 7.66 -2.01 4.91
C LEU A 255 7.36 -0.96 5.98
N CYS A 256 6.34 -1.19 6.80
CA CYS A 256 5.96 -0.30 7.89
C CYS A 256 7.08 -0.15 8.94
N LEU A 257 7.58 -1.24 9.48
CA LEU A 257 8.61 -1.22 10.52
C LEU A 257 9.91 -0.54 10.04
N ASN A 258 10.27 -0.74 8.77
CA ASN A 258 11.41 -0.05 8.15
C ASN A 258 11.24 1.48 8.15
N VAL A 259 10.05 2.00 7.84
CA VAL A 259 9.75 3.45 7.88
C VAL A 259 9.99 4.02 9.28
N TYR A 260 9.72 3.23 10.33
CA TYR A 260 9.97 3.62 11.71
C TYR A 260 11.42 3.35 12.20
N GLY A 261 12.30 2.88 11.31
CA GLY A 261 13.70 2.57 11.63
C GLY A 261 13.86 1.30 12.49
N ARG A 262 12.88 0.42 12.52
CA ARG A 262 12.95 -0.85 13.23
C ARG A 262 13.69 -1.90 12.39
N PRO A 263 14.44 -2.82 13.00
CA PRO A 263 15.10 -3.92 12.28
C PRO A 263 14.07 -4.82 11.58
N VAL A 264 14.24 -5.06 10.28
CA VAL A 264 13.26 -5.84 9.47
C VAL A 264 13.84 -7.14 8.89
N HIS A 265 15.16 -7.35 8.98
CA HIS A 265 15.86 -8.47 8.37
C HIS A 265 15.20 -9.83 8.62
N ARG A 266 14.79 -10.10 9.86
CA ARG A 266 14.07 -11.33 10.26
C ARG A 266 12.80 -11.56 9.44
N TRP A 267 12.01 -10.52 9.23
CA TRP A 267 10.74 -10.60 8.51
C TRP A 267 10.98 -10.81 7.02
N LEU A 268 12.01 -10.16 6.47
CA LEU A 268 12.42 -10.31 5.07
C LEU A 268 12.97 -11.72 4.79
N GLN A 269 13.73 -12.31 5.72
CA GLN A 269 14.15 -13.71 5.62
C GLN A 269 12.95 -14.67 5.59
N GLN A 270 11.98 -14.48 6.48
CA GLN A 270 10.77 -15.30 6.49
C GLN A 270 9.95 -15.14 5.21
N LEU A 271 9.85 -13.92 4.68
CA LEU A 271 9.17 -13.62 3.42
C LEU A 271 9.88 -14.29 2.25
N SER A 272 11.20 -14.17 2.17
CA SER A 272 12.03 -14.82 1.15
C SER A 272 11.88 -16.35 1.16
N GLY A 273 11.83 -16.95 2.35
CA GLY A 273 11.65 -18.40 2.50
C GLY A 273 10.27 -18.93 2.05
N ARG A 274 9.34 -18.03 1.69
CA ARG A 274 7.99 -18.40 1.19
C ARG A 274 7.82 -18.19 -0.30
N GLN A 275 8.90 -17.82 -1.01
CA GLN A 275 8.87 -17.76 -2.45
C GLN A 275 8.70 -19.17 -3.04
N GLU A 276 7.76 -19.31 -3.95
CA GLU A 276 7.50 -20.55 -4.68
C GLU A 276 8.55 -20.79 -5.77
N ALA A 277 8.59 -22.00 -6.32
CA ALA A 277 9.58 -22.39 -7.32
C ALA A 277 9.51 -21.55 -8.59
N ASP A 278 8.30 -21.10 -8.97
CA ASP A 278 8.06 -20.23 -10.12
C ASP A 278 8.48 -18.75 -9.88
N GLY A 279 8.90 -18.41 -8.68
CA GLY A 279 9.29 -17.06 -8.29
C GLY A 279 8.17 -16.25 -7.64
N SER A 280 6.95 -16.75 -7.61
CA SER A 280 5.81 -16.05 -7.03
C SER A 280 5.71 -16.20 -5.50
N TRP A 281 4.76 -15.46 -4.91
CA TRP A 281 4.19 -15.72 -3.61
C TRP A 281 2.71 -16.08 -3.77
N ARG A 282 2.40 -17.39 -3.63
CA ARG A 282 1.06 -17.98 -3.74
C ARG A 282 0.40 -17.78 -5.12
N SER A 283 1.20 -17.81 -6.17
CA SER A 283 0.75 -17.58 -7.56
C SER A 283 -0.10 -16.30 -7.69
N ASN A 284 0.18 -15.29 -6.87
CA ASN A 284 -0.58 -14.05 -6.75
C ASN A 284 0.29 -12.84 -7.08
N ASN A 285 -0.09 -12.08 -8.10
CA ASN A 285 0.69 -10.93 -8.59
C ASN A 285 0.77 -9.79 -7.58
N HIS A 286 -0.32 -9.50 -6.87
CA HIS A 286 -0.33 -8.46 -5.83
C HIS A 286 0.59 -8.82 -4.65
N LEU A 287 0.50 -10.06 -4.14
CA LEU A 287 1.39 -10.54 -3.07
C LEU A 287 2.85 -10.58 -3.54
N THR A 288 3.09 -10.97 -4.78
CA THR A 288 4.44 -10.98 -5.37
C THR A 288 5.01 -9.56 -5.45
N ALA A 289 4.25 -8.60 -5.97
CA ALA A 289 4.68 -7.20 -6.05
C ALA A 289 4.99 -6.61 -4.66
N LEU A 290 4.11 -6.80 -3.67
CA LEU A 290 4.35 -6.35 -2.29
C LEU A 290 5.58 -7.02 -1.66
N SER A 291 5.76 -8.32 -1.88
CA SER A 291 6.94 -9.05 -1.37
C SER A 291 8.23 -8.51 -1.97
N LEU A 292 8.22 -8.21 -3.27
CA LEU A 292 9.37 -7.61 -3.96
C LEU A 292 9.69 -6.20 -3.45
N LEU A 293 8.67 -5.36 -3.21
CA LEU A 293 8.86 -4.04 -2.61
C LEU A 293 9.48 -4.15 -1.21
N ALA A 294 9.01 -5.10 -0.40
CA ALA A 294 9.57 -5.33 0.93
C ALA A 294 11.02 -5.82 0.88
N LEU A 295 11.33 -6.84 0.06
CA LEU A 295 12.68 -7.37 -0.09
C LEU A 295 13.64 -6.33 -0.71
N GLY A 296 13.13 -5.45 -1.57
CA GLY A 296 13.88 -4.35 -2.19
C GLY A 296 14.46 -3.36 -1.19
N ILE A 297 13.90 -3.26 0.03
CA ILE A 297 14.40 -2.34 1.07
C ILE A 297 15.88 -2.60 1.39
N GLU A 298 16.30 -3.86 1.52
CA GLU A 298 17.69 -4.19 1.85
C GLU A 298 18.63 -3.98 0.67
N GLU A 299 18.21 -4.29 -0.55
CA GLU A 299 19.04 -4.21 -1.75
C GLU A 299 19.13 -2.80 -2.31
N LYS A 300 18.00 -2.12 -2.47
CA LYS A 300 17.89 -0.79 -3.11
C LYS A 300 17.91 0.37 -2.13
N LYS A 301 17.72 0.09 -0.82
CA LYS A 301 17.58 1.11 0.23
C LYS A 301 16.40 2.07 -0.03
N GLU A 302 15.42 1.65 -0.81
CA GLU A 302 14.20 2.40 -1.11
C GLU A 302 12.99 1.76 -0.47
N ASN A 303 12.10 2.59 0.07
CA ASN A 303 10.80 2.19 0.56
C ASN A 303 9.76 3.14 -0.04
N VAL A 304 8.89 2.61 -0.90
CA VAL A 304 7.90 3.40 -1.64
C VAL A 304 6.87 4.09 -0.73
N PHE A 305 6.74 3.65 0.51
CA PHE A 305 5.86 4.26 1.50
C PHE A 305 6.54 5.32 2.37
N LEU A 306 7.87 5.49 2.25
CA LEU A 306 8.58 6.51 3.02
C LEU A 306 8.25 7.90 2.47
N LEU A 307 7.61 8.72 3.28
CA LEU A 307 7.36 10.12 2.96
C LEU A 307 8.68 10.89 2.95
N ARG A 308 9.01 11.49 1.81
CA ARG A 308 10.20 12.37 1.71
C ARG A 308 9.93 13.61 2.54
N LYS A 309 10.86 13.96 3.42
CA LYS A 309 10.84 15.28 4.05
C LYS A 309 10.99 16.31 2.94
N ASN A 310 10.02 17.23 2.82
CA ASN A 310 10.22 18.40 1.96
C ASN A 310 11.53 19.04 2.36
N GLN A 311 12.50 19.05 1.46
CA GLN A 311 13.59 20.00 1.56
C GLN A 311 12.92 21.37 1.40
N SER A 312 12.60 22.01 2.52
CA SER A 312 12.23 23.40 2.53
C SER A 312 13.33 24.12 1.76
N THR A 313 13.00 24.62 0.57
CA THR A 313 13.80 25.61 -0.13
C THR A 313 13.93 26.80 0.82
N VAL A 314 15.01 26.80 1.59
CA VAL A 314 15.52 28.02 2.22
C VAL A 314 16.03 28.86 1.06
N HIS A 315 15.14 29.63 0.46
CA HIS A 315 15.54 30.80 -0.30
C HIS A 315 15.73 31.92 0.74
N GLY A 316 17.05 32.12 1.09
CA GLY A 316 17.51 33.30 1.80
C GLY A 316 17.40 34.53 0.90
#